data_f199d097ea7ba912d0c2fcc804f9816c
#
_entry.id   f199d097ea7ba912d0c2fcc804f9816c
#
_cell.length_a   1.000
_cell.length_b   1.000
_cell.length_c   1.000
_cell.angle_alpha   90.00
_cell.angle_beta   90.00
_cell.angle_gamma   90.00
#
_symmetry.space_group_name_H-M   'P 1'
#
loop_
_entity.id
_entity.type
_entity.pdbx_description
1 polymer ?
#
loop_
_entity_poly.entity_id
_entity_poly.type
_entity_poly.pdbx_seq_one_letter_code
_entity_poly.pdbx_strand_id
1 'polypeptide(L)'
;MKKGIIGKKLGMTQIFDEKGNVVPVTLIEAGPCAVVQKKTVANDGYDAVQLAFAEASEKHLTKAEMGHFKKAGVSPKKHLKEFRFDDCSQYNVGDVITVDTFAAGDKVDVTGMTKGHGYTGVVKRWNCHILRMTHGTGPVHRQPGSMGANSTPSRIYKNKKMAGQYGNEQVTVQNLKVVKIDSENNLIAVKGAIPGAKDGIVFVRDSVKA
;
A
#
# COMPACT_ATOMS: atom_id res chain seq x y z
N MET A 1 -14.34 -9.11 2.16
CA MET A 1 -13.85 -7.76 2.55
C MET A 1 -15.05 -6.85 2.76
N LYS A 2 -15.22 -6.30 3.97
CA LYS A 2 -16.40 -5.48 4.31
C LYS A 2 -16.17 -3.99 4.08
N LYS A 3 -14.95 -3.50 4.29
CA LYS A 3 -14.58 -2.10 4.21
C LYS A 3 -13.33 -1.90 3.36
N GLY A 4 -13.27 -0.82 2.60
CA GLY A 4 -12.08 -0.48 1.81
C GLY A 4 -12.14 0.96 1.33
N ILE A 5 -10.99 1.65 1.35
CA ILE A 5 -10.85 3.03 0.92
C ILE A 5 -9.47 3.29 0.32
N ILE A 6 -9.39 4.27 -0.57
CA ILE A 6 -8.12 4.77 -1.10
C ILE A 6 -7.71 5.98 -0.27
N GLY A 7 -6.44 6.05 0.09
CA GLY A 7 -5.90 7.19 0.83
C GLY A 7 -4.50 7.57 0.40
N LYS A 8 -4.03 8.68 0.94
CA LYS A 8 -2.70 9.25 0.75
C LYS A 8 -1.96 9.28 2.08
N LYS A 9 -0.74 8.77 2.13
CA LYS A 9 0.10 8.81 3.32
C LYS A 9 0.61 10.22 3.57
N LEU A 10 0.23 10.85 4.66
CA LEU A 10 0.72 12.18 5.03
C LEU A 10 2.07 12.12 5.75
N GLY A 11 2.25 11.17 6.65
CA GLY A 11 3.47 11.04 7.42
C GLY A 11 3.28 10.25 8.70
N MET A 12 4.30 10.25 9.56
CA MET A 12 4.22 9.63 10.88
C MET A 12 4.30 10.69 11.97
N THR A 13 3.56 10.44 13.04
CA THR A 13 3.55 11.23 14.27
C THR A 13 3.37 10.29 15.47
N GLN A 14 3.21 10.84 16.64
CA GLN A 14 2.92 10.10 17.86
C GLN A 14 1.68 10.67 18.54
N ILE A 15 0.94 9.81 19.20
CA ILE A 15 -0.22 10.15 20.02
C ILE A 15 0.03 9.54 21.40
N PHE A 16 -0.45 10.19 22.45
CA PHE A 16 -0.40 9.64 23.79
C PHE A 16 -1.72 8.93 24.09
N ASP A 17 -1.65 7.75 24.67
CA ASP A 17 -2.83 7.06 25.19
C ASP A 17 -3.24 7.64 26.55
N GLU A 18 -4.37 7.19 27.07
CA GLU A 18 -4.89 7.63 28.40
C GLU A 18 -3.93 7.31 29.55
N LYS A 19 -3.03 6.35 29.37
CA LYS A 19 -2.03 5.95 30.36
C LYS A 19 -0.70 6.71 30.22
N GLY A 20 -0.63 7.67 29.27
CA GLY A 20 0.57 8.43 29.00
C GLY A 20 1.63 7.71 28.14
N ASN A 21 1.32 6.52 27.59
CA ASN A 21 2.25 5.82 26.70
C ASN A 21 2.25 6.44 25.31
N VAL A 22 3.43 6.51 24.70
CA VAL A 22 3.61 6.98 23.33
C VAL A 22 3.16 5.89 22.34
N VAL A 23 2.21 6.22 21.50
CA VAL A 23 1.73 5.36 20.40
C VAL A 23 2.19 5.97 19.09
N PRO A 24 3.15 5.35 18.37
CA PRO A 24 3.54 5.81 17.04
C PRO A 24 2.41 5.54 16.06
N VAL A 25 2.04 6.55 15.27
CA VAL A 25 0.96 6.47 14.29
C VAL A 25 1.38 7.02 12.94
N THR A 26 0.81 6.47 11.88
CA THR A 26 0.86 7.05 10.55
C THR A 26 -0.49 7.69 10.23
N LEU A 27 -0.46 8.92 9.75
CA LEU A 27 -1.65 9.64 9.28
C LEU A 27 -1.86 9.35 7.79
N ILE A 28 -3.10 8.98 7.47
CA ILE A 28 -3.58 8.70 6.12
C ILE A 28 -4.76 9.66 5.87
N GLU A 29 -4.67 10.47 4.84
CA GLU A 29 -5.80 11.20 4.27
C GLU A 29 -6.58 10.21 3.41
N ALA A 30 -7.74 9.76 3.86
CA ALA A 30 -8.50 8.67 3.28
C ALA A 30 -9.87 9.15 2.80
N GLY A 31 -10.04 9.23 1.48
CA GLY A 31 -11.26 9.76 0.88
C GLY A 31 -11.30 11.29 0.78
N PRO A 32 -12.42 11.85 0.35
CA PRO A 32 -13.62 11.15 -0.14
C PRO A 32 -13.35 10.36 -1.43
N CYS A 33 -13.84 9.12 -1.49
CA CYS A 33 -13.71 8.25 -2.65
C CYS A 33 -15.05 8.10 -3.35
N ALA A 34 -15.14 8.45 -4.63
CA ALA A 34 -16.36 8.30 -5.41
C ALA A 34 -16.43 6.92 -6.05
N VAL A 35 -17.61 6.32 -6.07
CA VAL A 35 -17.90 5.08 -6.80
C VAL A 35 -18.09 5.40 -8.28
N VAL A 36 -17.20 4.89 -9.13
CA VAL A 36 -17.25 5.15 -10.58
C VAL A 36 -17.91 4.00 -11.33
N GLN A 37 -17.69 2.77 -10.90
CA GLN A 37 -18.26 1.60 -11.55
C GLN A 37 -18.59 0.52 -10.52
N LYS A 38 -19.71 -0.16 -10.76
CA LYS A 38 -20.07 -1.40 -10.07
C LYS A 38 -19.97 -2.55 -11.05
N LYS A 39 -19.19 -3.54 -10.69
CA LYS A 39 -19.06 -4.79 -11.45
C LYS A 39 -19.96 -5.84 -10.85
N THR A 40 -20.58 -6.63 -11.70
CA THR A 40 -21.51 -7.70 -11.30
C THR A 40 -21.14 -9.01 -11.98
N VAL A 41 -21.47 -10.12 -11.33
CA VAL A 41 -21.20 -11.47 -11.88
C VAL A 41 -21.82 -11.66 -13.27
N ALA A 42 -22.99 -11.07 -13.53
CA ALA A 42 -23.67 -11.20 -14.81
C ALA A 42 -22.92 -10.58 -15.98
N ASN A 43 -22.26 -9.43 -15.78
CA ASN A 43 -21.59 -8.68 -16.86
C ASN A 43 -20.08 -8.92 -16.86
N ASP A 44 -19.45 -8.96 -15.69
CA ASP A 44 -17.99 -8.93 -15.52
C ASP A 44 -17.43 -10.26 -14.98
N GLY A 45 -18.30 -11.18 -14.56
CA GLY A 45 -17.93 -12.48 -13.98
C GLY A 45 -17.53 -12.43 -12.50
N TYR A 46 -17.56 -11.27 -11.87
CA TYR A 46 -17.27 -11.08 -10.43
C TYR A 46 -17.91 -9.79 -9.89
N ASP A 47 -18.14 -9.75 -8.59
CA ASP A 47 -18.64 -8.55 -7.91
C ASP A 47 -17.50 -7.69 -7.39
N ALA A 48 -17.51 -6.40 -7.74
CA ALA A 48 -16.56 -5.41 -7.25
C ALA A 48 -17.12 -3.99 -7.40
N VAL A 49 -16.57 -3.08 -6.61
CA VAL A 49 -16.83 -1.64 -6.69
C VAL A 49 -15.53 -0.93 -7.03
N GLN A 50 -15.53 -0.12 -8.10
CA GLN A 50 -14.41 0.70 -8.47
C GLN A 50 -14.51 2.06 -7.80
N LEU A 51 -13.52 2.37 -6.96
CA LEU A 51 -13.40 3.64 -6.26
C LEU A 51 -12.41 4.56 -6.97
N ALA A 52 -12.71 5.85 -6.94
CA ALA A 52 -11.87 6.91 -7.49
C ALA A 52 -11.45 7.89 -6.39
N PHE A 53 -10.18 8.29 -6.38
CA PHE A 53 -9.59 9.17 -5.37
C PHE A 53 -8.69 10.24 -5.99
N ALA A 54 -8.59 11.37 -5.34
CA ALA A 54 -7.85 12.58 -5.70
C ALA A 54 -8.29 13.18 -7.05
N GLU A 55 -8.52 14.47 -7.08
CA GLU A 55 -8.94 15.17 -8.28
C GLU A 55 -7.84 15.19 -9.34
N ALA A 56 -8.25 15.11 -10.58
CA ALA A 56 -7.37 15.21 -11.73
C ALA A 56 -7.82 16.34 -12.67
N SER A 57 -6.87 17.09 -13.18
CA SER A 57 -7.16 18.04 -14.25
C SER A 57 -7.47 17.26 -15.55
N GLU A 58 -8.49 17.70 -16.27
CA GLU A 58 -8.88 17.11 -17.56
C GLU A 58 -7.73 17.03 -18.57
N LYS A 59 -6.77 17.96 -18.47
CA LYS A 59 -5.58 18.01 -19.35
C LYS A 59 -4.66 16.79 -19.21
N HIS A 60 -4.74 16.10 -18.08
CA HIS A 60 -3.89 14.94 -17.78
C HIS A 60 -4.58 13.59 -18.04
N LEU A 61 -5.83 13.61 -18.48
CA LEU A 61 -6.61 12.41 -18.76
C LEU A 61 -6.80 12.19 -20.26
N THR A 62 -6.82 10.94 -20.63
CA THR A 62 -7.16 10.55 -22.01
C THR A 62 -8.67 10.70 -22.26
N LYS A 63 -9.07 10.78 -23.53
CA LYS A 63 -10.50 10.84 -23.92
C LYS A 63 -11.29 9.62 -23.42
N ALA A 64 -10.64 8.45 -23.38
CA ALA A 64 -11.26 7.22 -22.88
C ALA A 64 -11.55 7.29 -21.37
N GLU A 65 -10.59 7.75 -20.57
CA GLU A 65 -10.76 7.95 -19.12
C GLU A 65 -11.83 9.01 -18.83
N MET A 66 -11.83 10.12 -19.58
CA MET A 66 -12.86 11.13 -19.46
C MET A 66 -14.26 10.56 -19.78
N GLY A 67 -14.38 9.70 -20.78
CA GLY A 67 -15.62 9.00 -21.12
C GLY A 67 -16.11 8.10 -19.99
N HIS A 68 -15.18 7.43 -19.30
CA HIS A 68 -15.49 6.58 -18.14
C HIS A 68 -16.09 7.40 -16.99
N PHE A 69 -15.48 8.52 -16.61
CA PHE A 69 -16.01 9.42 -15.57
C PHE A 69 -17.32 10.08 -15.95
N LYS A 70 -17.47 10.51 -17.23
CA LYS A 70 -18.73 11.08 -17.74
C LYS A 70 -19.88 10.07 -17.66
N LYS A 71 -19.65 8.80 -17.99
CA LYS A 71 -20.64 7.73 -17.86
C LYS A 71 -21.10 7.54 -16.42
N ALA A 72 -20.21 7.72 -15.46
CA ALA A 72 -20.48 7.60 -14.03
C ALA A 72 -21.09 8.89 -13.42
N GLY A 73 -21.06 10.02 -14.14
CA GLY A 73 -21.50 11.32 -13.61
C GLY A 73 -20.59 11.89 -12.52
N VAL A 74 -19.32 11.44 -12.47
CA VAL A 74 -18.35 11.78 -11.42
C VAL A 74 -17.26 12.70 -12.01
N SER A 75 -16.77 13.65 -11.19
CA SER A 75 -15.62 14.48 -11.54
C SER A 75 -14.38 13.61 -11.82
N PRO A 76 -13.49 14.02 -12.74
CA PRO A 76 -12.28 13.28 -13.05
C PRO A 76 -11.39 13.08 -11.83
N LYS A 77 -10.93 11.85 -11.60
CA LYS A 77 -10.06 11.48 -10.48
C LYS A 77 -8.78 10.82 -10.99
N LYS A 78 -7.71 10.95 -10.20
CA LYS A 78 -6.37 10.48 -10.58
C LYS A 78 -6.15 8.99 -10.37
N HIS A 79 -6.73 8.42 -9.32
CA HIS A 79 -6.48 7.05 -8.92
C HIS A 79 -7.77 6.25 -8.90
N LEU A 80 -7.77 5.15 -9.64
CA LEU A 80 -8.87 4.19 -9.70
C LEU A 80 -8.39 2.87 -9.11
N LYS A 81 -9.21 2.26 -8.25
CA LYS A 81 -8.94 0.92 -7.70
C LYS A 81 -10.24 0.17 -7.45
N GLU A 82 -10.23 -1.11 -7.79
CA GLU A 82 -11.35 -2.00 -7.51
C GLU A 82 -11.19 -2.65 -6.14
N PHE A 83 -12.30 -2.70 -5.43
CA PHE A 83 -12.44 -3.41 -4.16
C PHE A 83 -13.54 -4.45 -4.29
N ARG A 84 -13.23 -5.69 -3.93
CA ARG A 84 -14.19 -6.81 -3.90
C ARG A 84 -14.82 -6.85 -2.52
N PHE A 85 -15.93 -6.17 -2.36
CA PHE A 85 -16.73 -6.21 -1.12
C PHE A 85 -17.56 -7.50 -1.06
N ASP A 86 -17.89 -7.94 0.15
CA ASP A 86 -18.74 -9.12 0.34
C ASP A 86 -20.18 -8.82 -0.09
N ASP A 87 -20.61 -7.56 0.08
CA ASP A 87 -21.90 -7.07 -0.39
C ASP A 87 -21.68 -5.78 -1.20
N CYS A 88 -21.69 -5.93 -2.52
CA CYS A 88 -21.58 -4.82 -3.46
C CYS A 88 -22.95 -4.17 -3.75
N SER A 89 -24.07 -4.74 -3.28
CA SER A 89 -25.41 -4.23 -3.57
C SER A 89 -25.69 -2.89 -2.92
N GLN A 90 -25.05 -2.62 -1.78
CA GLN A 90 -25.18 -1.40 -0.99
C GLN A 90 -24.64 -0.13 -1.68
N TYR A 91 -23.78 -0.30 -2.67
CA TYR A 91 -23.11 0.81 -3.34
C TYR A 91 -23.74 1.10 -4.70
N ASN A 92 -24.00 2.36 -4.99
CA ASN A 92 -24.44 2.83 -6.30
C ASN A 92 -23.34 3.68 -6.95
N VAL A 93 -23.38 3.76 -8.28
CA VAL A 93 -22.47 4.64 -9.03
C VAL A 93 -22.80 6.09 -8.67
N GLY A 94 -21.76 6.86 -8.33
CA GLY A 94 -21.88 8.24 -7.83
C GLY A 94 -21.85 8.38 -6.31
N ASP A 95 -22.01 7.30 -5.55
CA ASP A 95 -21.90 7.34 -4.09
C ASP A 95 -20.48 7.75 -3.66
N VAL A 96 -20.38 8.39 -2.49
CA VAL A 96 -19.12 8.83 -1.91
C VAL A 96 -18.86 8.06 -0.63
N ILE A 97 -17.71 7.38 -0.58
CA ILE A 97 -17.23 6.66 0.60
C ILE A 97 -16.27 7.57 1.36
N THR A 98 -16.55 7.81 2.63
CA THR A 98 -15.74 8.62 3.55
C THR A 98 -15.07 7.77 4.61
N VAL A 99 -14.28 8.41 5.45
CA VAL A 99 -13.56 7.78 6.58
C VAL A 99 -14.51 7.15 7.61
N ASP A 100 -15.76 7.59 7.68
CA ASP A 100 -16.77 7.14 8.64
C ASP A 100 -17.11 5.65 8.52
N THR A 101 -16.72 5.03 7.40
CA THR A 101 -16.81 3.59 7.20
C THR A 101 -15.97 2.81 8.22
N PHE A 102 -14.93 3.42 8.76
CA PHE A 102 -14.04 2.82 9.76
C PHE A 102 -14.37 3.34 11.17
N ALA A 103 -14.01 2.59 12.19
CA ALA A 103 -14.14 2.98 13.59
C ALA A 103 -12.78 2.90 14.31
N ALA A 104 -12.63 3.70 15.37
CA ALA A 104 -11.47 3.57 16.24
C ALA A 104 -11.46 2.17 16.88
N GLY A 105 -10.29 1.51 16.86
CA GLY A 105 -10.16 0.13 17.32
C GLY A 105 -10.22 -0.91 16.21
N ASP A 106 -10.73 -0.59 15.02
CA ASP A 106 -10.75 -1.50 13.87
C ASP A 106 -9.34 -1.99 13.52
N LYS A 107 -9.26 -3.23 13.06
CA LYS A 107 -8.03 -3.79 12.49
C LYS A 107 -8.07 -3.69 10.98
N VAL A 108 -7.03 -3.13 10.40
CA VAL A 108 -6.93 -2.86 8.97
C VAL A 108 -5.65 -3.42 8.36
N ASP A 109 -5.73 -3.75 7.09
CA ASP A 109 -4.59 -4.07 6.24
C ASP A 109 -4.33 -2.88 5.32
N VAL A 110 -3.08 -2.44 5.27
CA VAL A 110 -2.67 -1.31 4.45
C VAL A 110 -1.71 -1.76 3.36
N THR A 111 -2.11 -1.59 2.12
CA THR A 111 -1.32 -1.91 0.93
C THR A 111 -0.77 -0.64 0.31
N GLY A 112 0.50 -0.64 -0.03
CA GLY A 112 1.13 0.50 -0.70
C GLY A 112 2.40 0.09 -1.44
N MET A 113 2.92 1.01 -2.26
CA MET A 113 4.21 0.84 -2.96
C MET A 113 5.35 1.24 -2.04
N THR A 114 6.31 0.36 -1.84
CA THR A 114 7.50 0.65 -1.02
C THR A 114 8.40 1.68 -1.68
N LYS A 115 9.25 2.35 -0.89
CA LYS A 115 10.28 3.24 -1.44
C LYS A 115 11.24 2.46 -2.32
N GLY A 116 11.51 2.95 -3.52
CA GLY A 116 12.47 2.36 -4.42
C GLY A 116 13.92 2.66 -3.98
N HIS A 117 14.80 1.69 -4.14
CA HIS A 117 16.23 1.79 -3.85
C HIS A 117 17.11 1.45 -5.06
N GLY A 118 16.50 1.17 -6.20
CA GLY A 118 17.19 0.79 -7.42
C GLY A 118 17.93 -0.56 -7.29
N TYR A 119 18.99 -0.73 -8.08
CA TYR A 119 19.85 -1.90 -8.01
C TYR A 119 20.67 -1.86 -6.73
N THR A 120 20.49 -2.82 -5.86
CA THR A 120 21.03 -2.81 -4.50
C THR A 120 21.81 -4.09 -4.22
N GLY A 121 22.96 -3.93 -3.56
CA GLY A 121 23.82 -5.02 -3.17
C GLY A 121 23.21 -5.92 -2.08
N VAL A 122 23.78 -7.11 -1.93
CA VAL A 122 23.26 -8.17 -1.03
C VAL A 122 23.19 -7.76 0.43
N VAL A 123 24.07 -6.89 0.88
CA VAL A 123 24.11 -6.41 2.27
C VAL A 123 22.85 -5.63 2.59
N LYS A 124 22.49 -4.63 1.79
CA LYS A 124 21.29 -3.80 2.01
C LYS A 124 20.01 -4.55 1.66
N ARG A 125 20.03 -5.34 0.56
CA ARG A 125 18.82 -6.03 0.07
C ARG A 125 18.40 -7.19 0.97
N TRP A 126 19.35 -7.95 1.50
CA TRP A 126 19.10 -9.20 2.21
C TRP A 126 19.64 -9.23 3.64
N ASN A 127 20.18 -8.09 4.13
CA ASN A 127 20.86 -8.00 5.42
C ASN A 127 21.99 -9.04 5.58
N CYS A 128 22.72 -9.29 4.49
CA CYS A 128 23.88 -10.18 4.54
C CYS A 128 24.98 -9.53 5.37
N HIS A 129 25.77 -10.38 6.08
CA HIS A 129 26.88 -9.93 6.89
C HIS A 129 27.99 -9.32 6.02
N ILE A 130 28.59 -8.27 6.53
CA ILE A 130 29.78 -7.62 5.93
C ILE A 130 31.02 -8.31 6.48
N LEU A 131 31.99 -8.58 5.61
CA LEU A 131 33.28 -9.12 6.03
C LEU A 131 34.06 -8.07 6.84
N ARG A 132 34.92 -8.56 7.74
CA ARG A 132 35.77 -7.69 8.58
C ARG A 132 36.69 -6.83 7.70
N MET A 133 37.02 -5.64 8.18
CA MET A 133 37.91 -4.69 7.49
C MET A 133 39.41 -4.96 7.76
N THR A 134 39.73 -6.03 8.48
CA THR A 134 41.08 -6.38 8.95
C THR A 134 41.40 -7.86 8.65
N HIS A 135 42.58 -8.30 9.03
CA HIS A 135 43.04 -9.70 8.90
C HIS A 135 43.04 -10.23 7.45
N GLY A 136 43.52 -9.41 6.50
CA GLY A 136 43.77 -9.85 5.13
C GLY A 136 42.52 -10.04 4.26
N THR A 137 41.38 -9.48 4.67
CA THR A 137 40.12 -9.62 3.92
C THR A 137 40.20 -9.06 2.49
N GLY A 138 41.06 -8.07 2.24
CA GLY A 138 41.18 -7.41 0.93
C GLY A 138 39.93 -6.60 0.53
N PRO A 139 39.77 -6.19 -0.73
CA PRO A 139 38.71 -5.28 -1.19
C PRO A 139 37.37 -5.98 -1.47
N VAL A 140 36.99 -7.01 -0.70
CA VAL A 140 35.81 -7.85 -0.93
C VAL A 140 34.74 -7.73 0.14
N HIS A 141 34.78 -6.66 0.94
CA HIS A 141 33.95 -6.50 2.15
C HIS A 141 32.44 -6.58 1.92
N ARG A 142 31.94 -6.07 0.80
CA ARG A 142 30.51 -5.96 0.50
C ARG A 142 30.04 -6.89 -0.62
N GLN A 143 30.85 -7.85 -0.98
CA GLN A 143 30.53 -8.82 -2.03
C GLN A 143 29.62 -9.96 -1.54
N PRO A 144 28.94 -10.68 -2.44
CA PRO A 144 28.00 -11.75 -2.08
C PRO A 144 28.68 -13.00 -1.47
N GLY A 145 30.02 -13.10 -1.56
CA GLY A 145 30.77 -14.27 -1.11
C GLY A 145 30.59 -15.51 -2.01
N SER A 146 30.75 -16.67 -1.44
CA SER A 146 30.63 -17.95 -2.19
C SER A 146 29.22 -18.09 -2.79
N MET A 147 29.20 -18.56 -4.05
CA MET A 147 27.95 -18.79 -4.79
C MET A 147 27.45 -20.24 -4.64
N GLY A 148 28.26 -21.15 -4.08
CA GLY A 148 27.92 -22.55 -3.86
C GLY A 148 29.12 -23.47 -4.02
N ALA A 149 28.86 -24.79 -4.10
CA ALA A 149 29.87 -25.82 -4.36
C ALA A 149 30.28 -25.80 -5.84
N ASN A 150 31.38 -26.50 -6.16
CA ASN A 150 31.97 -26.51 -7.51
C ASN A 150 31.23 -27.48 -8.47
N SER A 151 31.85 -28.62 -8.79
CA SER A 151 31.40 -29.54 -9.85
C SER A 151 30.04 -30.19 -9.57
N THR A 152 29.66 -30.34 -8.31
CA THR A 152 28.36 -30.85 -7.90
C THR A 152 27.70 -29.84 -6.95
N PRO A 153 26.59 -29.22 -7.34
CA PRO A 153 25.65 -29.47 -8.45
C PRO A 153 26.00 -28.78 -9.79
N SER A 154 27.16 -28.16 -9.93
CA SER A 154 27.61 -27.40 -11.12
C SER A 154 26.66 -26.25 -11.53
N ARG A 155 25.90 -25.75 -10.57
CA ARG A 155 24.93 -24.62 -10.73
C ARG A 155 24.73 -23.87 -9.42
N ILE A 156 24.17 -22.68 -9.50
CA ILE A 156 23.72 -21.94 -8.35
C ILE A 156 22.27 -22.36 -8.08
N TYR A 157 21.94 -22.62 -6.82
CA TYR A 157 20.56 -22.97 -6.43
C TYR A 157 19.61 -21.79 -6.62
N LYS A 158 18.35 -22.11 -6.94
CA LYS A 158 17.26 -21.12 -6.96
C LYS A 158 17.16 -20.45 -5.59
N ASN A 159 16.65 -19.21 -5.58
CA ASN A 159 16.48 -18.38 -4.37
C ASN A 159 17.80 -17.97 -3.67
N LYS A 160 18.96 -18.14 -4.32
CA LYS A 160 20.23 -17.58 -3.81
C LYS A 160 20.11 -16.06 -3.70
N LYS A 161 20.42 -15.51 -2.51
CA LYS A 161 20.39 -14.07 -2.24
C LYS A 161 21.49 -13.36 -3.04
N MET A 162 21.09 -12.54 -3.98
CA MET A 162 21.97 -11.77 -4.86
C MET A 162 21.54 -10.31 -4.93
N ALA A 163 22.43 -9.47 -5.47
CA ALA A 163 22.09 -8.08 -5.80
C ALA A 163 20.96 -8.01 -6.83
N GLY A 164 20.25 -6.91 -6.87
CA GLY A 164 19.14 -6.67 -7.80
C GLY A 164 18.25 -5.52 -7.34
N GLN A 165 17.16 -5.33 -8.06
CA GLN A 165 16.15 -4.31 -7.73
C GLN A 165 15.64 -4.52 -6.31
N TYR A 166 15.59 -3.44 -5.54
CA TYR A 166 15.06 -3.41 -4.18
C TYR A 166 14.07 -2.25 -4.01
N GLY A 167 12.95 -2.57 -3.36
CA GLY A 167 11.86 -1.62 -3.23
C GLY A 167 11.10 -1.37 -4.55
N ASN A 168 10.17 -0.40 -4.51
CA ASN A 168 9.20 -0.15 -5.56
C ASN A 168 8.34 -1.40 -5.85
N GLU A 169 7.97 -2.08 -4.77
CA GLU A 169 7.14 -3.28 -4.77
C GLU A 169 5.86 -3.01 -3.99
N GLN A 170 4.76 -3.60 -4.42
CA GLN A 170 3.51 -3.56 -3.66
C GLN A 170 3.61 -4.48 -2.45
N VAL A 171 3.46 -3.90 -1.26
CA VAL A 171 3.50 -4.63 0.01
C VAL A 171 2.25 -4.31 0.82
N THR A 172 1.71 -5.32 1.49
CA THR A 172 0.60 -5.17 2.43
C THR A 172 1.08 -5.41 3.85
N VAL A 173 0.93 -4.42 4.71
CA VAL A 173 1.12 -4.58 6.16
C VAL A 173 -0.24 -4.91 6.77
N GLN A 174 -0.31 -6.05 7.40
CA GLN A 174 -1.57 -6.61 7.91
C GLN A 174 -1.77 -6.33 9.41
N ASN A 175 -3.04 -6.36 9.83
CA ASN A 175 -3.45 -6.33 11.24
C ASN A 175 -2.98 -5.08 11.99
N LEU A 176 -3.05 -3.92 11.35
CA LEU A 176 -2.78 -2.64 11.98
C LEU A 176 -4.05 -2.13 12.68
N LYS A 177 -3.89 -1.51 13.85
CA LYS A 177 -5.02 -0.95 14.62
C LYS A 177 -5.24 0.50 14.25
N VAL A 178 -6.49 0.87 13.98
CA VAL A 178 -6.93 2.27 13.85
C VAL A 178 -6.99 2.87 15.25
N VAL A 179 -6.25 3.95 15.49
CA VAL A 179 -6.19 4.62 16.81
C VAL A 179 -7.22 5.73 16.89
N LYS A 180 -7.29 6.58 15.87
CA LYS A 180 -8.18 7.74 15.82
C LYS A 180 -8.66 7.99 14.41
N ILE A 181 -9.88 8.50 14.28
CA ILE A 181 -10.47 8.95 13.03
C ILE A 181 -10.89 10.40 13.21
N ASP A 182 -10.68 11.19 12.18
CA ASP A 182 -11.09 12.58 12.08
C ASP A 182 -11.91 12.73 10.78
N SER A 183 -13.21 12.79 10.92
CA SER A 183 -14.14 12.87 9.79
C SER A 183 -14.10 14.24 9.12
N GLU A 184 -13.82 15.32 9.86
CA GLU A 184 -13.80 16.67 9.31
C GLU A 184 -12.64 16.83 8.30
N ASN A 185 -11.48 16.27 8.62
CA ASN A 185 -10.28 16.34 7.79
C ASN A 185 -10.04 15.08 6.95
N ASN A 186 -10.95 14.10 6.97
CA ASN A 186 -10.82 12.81 6.30
C ASN A 186 -9.51 12.07 6.67
N LEU A 187 -9.13 12.06 7.96
CA LEU A 187 -7.89 11.46 8.44
C LEU A 187 -8.13 10.16 9.21
N ILE A 188 -7.31 9.17 8.91
CA ILE A 188 -7.19 7.94 9.69
C ILE A 188 -5.79 7.88 10.31
N ALA A 189 -5.71 7.75 11.62
CA ALA A 189 -4.48 7.49 12.35
C ALA A 189 -4.34 5.98 12.60
N VAL A 190 -3.39 5.33 11.92
CA VAL A 190 -3.12 3.90 12.04
C VAL A 190 -1.86 3.68 12.88
N LYS A 191 -1.91 2.77 13.85
CA LYS A 191 -0.77 2.44 14.71
C LYS A 191 0.35 1.80 13.90
N GLY A 192 1.56 2.37 14.00
CA GLY A 192 2.77 1.84 13.39
C GLY A 192 3.07 2.41 12.00
N ALA A 193 3.97 1.75 11.28
CA ALA A 193 4.44 2.16 9.96
C ALA A 193 3.63 1.52 8.84
N ILE A 194 3.44 2.26 7.76
CA ILE A 194 2.83 1.77 6.52
C ILE A 194 3.80 1.91 5.35
N PRO A 195 3.67 1.11 4.28
CA PRO A 195 4.58 1.16 3.15
C PRO A 195 4.53 2.50 2.41
N GLY A 196 5.63 2.84 1.76
CA GLY A 196 5.73 3.97 0.85
C GLY A 196 6.33 5.25 1.43
N ALA A 197 6.53 6.21 0.53
CA ALA A 197 6.99 7.56 0.85
C ALA A 197 5.82 8.42 1.38
N LYS A 198 6.13 9.60 1.87
CA LYS A 198 5.16 10.68 2.06
C LYS A 198 4.47 10.97 0.72
N ASP A 199 3.19 11.29 0.77
CA ASP A 199 2.33 11.53 -0.39
C ASP A 199 2.07 10.30 -1.29
N GLY A 200 2.55 9.10 -0.89
CA GLY A 200 2.26 7.86 -1.58
C GLY A 200 0.81 7.40 -1.39
N ILE A 201 0.26 6.80 -2.45
CA ILE A 201 -1.09 6.23 -2.41
C ILE A 201 -1.07 4.91 -1.65
N VAL A 202 -2.05 4.72 -0.78
CA VAL A 202 -2.26 3.52 0.00
C VAL A 202 -3.71 3.05 -0.10
N PHE A 203 -3.91 1.75 -0.02
CA PHE A 203 -5.22 1.13 0.00
C PHE A 203 -5.43 0.55 1.40
N VAL A 204 -6.45 1.06 2.08
CA VAL A 204 -6.83 0.61 3.42
C VAL A 204 -8.05 -0.30 3.28
N ARG A 205 -8.02 -1.46 3.91
CA ARG A 205 -9.11 -2.41 3.94
C ARG A 205 -9.21 -3.05 5.32
N ASP A 206 -10.34 -3.67 5.62
CA ASP A 206 -10.47 -4.52 6.80
C ASP A 206 -9.44 -5.64 6.80
N SER A 207 -8.98 -6.03 7.99
CA SER A 207 -7.95 -7.07 8.12
C SER A 207 -8.51 -8.46 7.82
N VAL A 208 -7.76 -9.23 7.04
CA VAL A 208 -8.08 -10.64 6.76
C VAL A 208 -7.83 -11.53 8.00
N LYS A 209 -6.99 -11.07 8.93
CA LYS A 209 -6.58 -11.82 10.13
C LYS A 209 -7.20 -11.28 11.44
N ALA A 210 -8.24 -10.48 11.34
CA ALA A 210 -8.91 -9.90 12.51
C ALA A 210 -9.87 -10.87 13.15
#